data_7ba663d426d490f822eb6fba23e8c7eb
#
_entry.id   7ba663d426d490f822eb6fba23e8c7eb
#
_cell.length_a   1.000
_cell.length_b   1.000
_cell.length_c   1.000
_cell.angle_alpha   90.00
_cell.angle_beta   90.00
_cell.angle_gamma   90.00
#
_symmetry.space_group_name_H-M   'P 1'
#
loop_
_entity.id
_entity.type
_entity.pdbx_description
1 polymer ?
#
loop_
_entity_poly.entity_id
_entity_poly.type
_entity_poly.pdbx_seq_one_letter_code
_entity_poly.pdbx_strand_id
1 'polypeptide(L)'
;MSRGQGLTSEGLEALLAALDPDRERAGQQYEMIRRKLMRLFEWRGCETPEDLADETINRVARRMAEGVELRSTDPYGYFCGVAHLVYKEMLRRSARERSMLEAGDWTPPAEEEPSSDRRLECLRHCLGQLSDDQRRLVLVYHQEDNHIQSRKMLSQELDIPMNALRIRVHRLRRRLEECVEEYLRK
;
A
#
# COMPACT_ATOMS: atom_id res chain seq x y z
N MET A 1 6.98 4.85 24.15
CA MET A 1 6.82 6.08 23.34
C MET A 1 8.09 6.24 22.49
N SER A 2 8.17 5.54 21.38
CA SER A 2 9.28 5.72 20.42
C SER A 2 8.78 6.75 19.40
N ARG A 3 9.13 8.00 19.60
CA ARG A 3 9.00 9.05 18.57
C ARG A 3 9.84 8.57 17.40
N GLY A 4 9.22 8.33 16.24
CA GLY A 4 9.92 8.00 15.03
C GLY A 4 11.02 9.03 14.82
N GLN A 5 12.27 8.60 14.79
CA GLN A 5 13.36 9.48 14.41
C GLN A 5 13.08 9.90 12.98
N GLY A 6 12.88 11.20 12.77
CA GLY A 6 12.64 11.78 11.44
C GLY A 6 13.77 11.39 10.48
N LEU A 7 13.53 11.63 9.20
CA LEU A 7 14.50 11.39 8.14
C LEU A 7 15.82 12.14 8.46
N THR A 8 16.89 11.40 8.67
CA THR A 8 18.22 11.99 8.89
C THR A 8 18.79 12.45 7.55
N SER A 9 19.65 13.48 7.56
CA SER A 9 20.32 13.94 6.34
C SER A 9 21.09 12.81 5.65
N GLU A 10 21.78 11.96 6.42
CA GLU A 10 22.50 10.80 5.92
C GLU A 10 21.56 9.76 5.29
N GLY A 11 20.43 9.48 5.92
CA GLY A 11 19.41 8.57 5.37
C GLY A 11 18.81 9.09 4.08
N LEU A 12 18.55 10.40 3.99
CA LEU A 12 18.04 11.02 2.76
C LEU A 12 19.06 10.92 1.62
N GLU A 13 20.32 11.23 1.88
CA GLU A 13 21.38 11.15 0.86
C GLU A 13 21.58 9.70 0.38
N ALA A 14 21.58 8.73 1.30
CA ALA A 14 21.67 7.30 0.95
C ALA A 14 20.46 6.86 0.11
N LEU A 15 19.27 7.32 0.46
CA LEU A 15 18.06 7.03 -0.30
C LEU A 15 18.10 7.63 -1.70
N LEU A 16 18.46 8.90 -1.84
CA LEU A 16 18.55 9.57 -3.14
C LEU A 16 19.58 8.90 -4.04
N ALA A 17 20.76 8.58 -3.51
CA ALA A 17 21.80 7.86 -4.24
C ALA A 17 21.36 6.46 -4.70
N ALA A 18 20.49 5.79 -3.92
CA ALA A 18 19.94 4.48 -4.27
C ALA A 18 18.82 4.56 -5.32
N LEU A 19 18.13 5.71 -5.44
CA LEU A 19 17.08 5.91 -6.43
C LEU A 19 17.65 6.22 -7.82
N ASP A 20 18.57 7.19 -7.92
CA ASP A 20 19.21 7.56 -9.18
C ASP A 20 20.58 8.21 -8.91
N PRO A 21 21.61 7.95 -9.73
CA PRO A 21 22.90 8.64 -9.66
C PRO A 21 22.79 10.16 -9.89
N ASP A 22 21.83 10.60 -10.69
CA ASP A 22 21.52 12.00 -10.91
C ASP A 22 20.60 12.52 -9.80
N ARG A 23 21.09 13.54 -9.06
CA ARG A 23 20.40 14.09 -7.89
C ARG A 23 19.04 14.70 -8.21
N GLU A 24 18.89 15.32 -9.37
CA GLU A 24 17.62 15.91 -9.77
C GLU A 24 16.59 14.83 -10.11
N ARG A 25 16.99 13.79 -10.84
CA ARG A 25 16.16 12.63 -11.13
C ARG A 25 15.79 11.86 -9.86
N ALA A 26 16.73 11.68 -8.96
CA ALA A 26 16.49 11.07 -7.66
C ALA A 26 15.42 11.84 -6.87
N GLY A 27 15.49 13.18 -6.83
CA GLY A 27 14.50 14.04 -6.23
C GLY A 27 13.10 13.90 -6.86
N GLN A 28 13.03 13.85 -8.19
CA GLN A 28 11.78 13.64 -8.91
C GLN A 28 11.18 12.25 -8.61
N GLN A 29 12.01 11.21 -8.54
CA GLN A 29 11.57 9.86 -8.17
C GLN A 29 11.09 9.80 -6.72
N TYR A 30 11.79 10.43 -5.80
CA TYR A 30 11.38 10.56 -4.40
C TYR A 30 9.99 11.16 -4.27
N GLU A 31 9.75 12.32 -4.90
CA GLU A 31 8.45 12.99 -4.87
C GLU A 31 7.34 12.16 -5.53
N MET A 32 7.65 11.46 -6.60
CA MET A 32 6.70 10.55 -7.24
C MET A 32 6.35 9.38 -6.33
N ILE A 33 7.34 8.77 -5.66
CA ILE A 33 7.13 7.67 -4.72
C ILE A 33 6.30 8.15 -3.53
N ARG A 34 6.64 9.31 -2.93
CA ARG A 34 5.90 9.89 -1.81
C ARG A 34 4.43 10.09 -2.14
N ARG A 35 4.12 10.71 -3.28
CA ARG A 35 2.74 10.91 -3.75
C ARG A 35 1.99 9.58 -3.97
N LYS A 36 2.66 8.57 -4.51
CA LYS A 36 2.04 7.24 -4.69
C LYS A 36 1.77 6.55 -3.35
N LEU A 37 2.64 6.70 -2.36
CA LEU A 37 2.44 6.17 -1.01
C LEU A 37 1.28 6.86 -0.30
N MET A 38 1.19 8.20 -0.37
CA MET A 38 0.06 8.95 0.18
C MET A 38 -1.26 8.43 -0.39
N ARG A 39 -1.38 8.34 -1.73
CA ARG A 39 -2.58 7.78 -2.37
C ARG A 39 -2.87 6.33 -1.95
N LEU A 40 -1.84 5.51 -1.72
CA LEU A 40 -2.01 4.15 -1.24
C LEU A 40 -2.66 4.12 0.14
N PHE A 41 -2.27 5.01 1.06
CA PHE A 41 -2.81 5.09 2.41
C PHE A 41 -4.17 5.79 2.43
N GLU A 42 -4.38 6.85 1.64
CA GLU A 42 -5.71 7.47 1.41
C GLU A 42 -6.72 6.40 0.96
N TRP A 43 -6.34 5.61 -0.02
CA TRP A 43 -7.21 4.56 -0.57
C TRP A 43 -7.53 3.45 0.44
N ARG A 44 -6.65 3.24 1.42
CA ARG A 44 -6.88 2.32 2.55
C ARG A 44 -7.69 2.94 3.69
N GLY A 45 -8.13 4.19 3.54
CA GLY A 45 -8.90 4.91 4.54
C GLY A 45 -8.10 5.27 5.78
N CYS A 46 -6.79 5.52 5.64
CA CYS A 46 -5.96 5.97 6.75
C CYS A 46 -6.21 7.45 7.02
N GLU A 47 -6.33 7.84 8.29
CA GLU A 47 -6.57 9.23 8.71
C GLU A 47 -5.38 10.15 8.44
N THR A 48 -4.16 9.65 8.53
CA THR A 48 -2.91 10.39 8.34
C THR A 48 -2.04 9.75 7.25
N PRO A 49 -2.46 9.80 5.97
CA PRO A 49 -1.74 9.16 4.88
C PRO A 49 -0.34 9.74 4.66
N GLU A 50 -0.14 11.05 4.92
CA GLU A 50 1.15 11.74 4.85
C GLU A 50 2.14 11.15 5.86
N ASP A 51 1.74 11.03 7.12
CA ASP A 51 2.59 10.50 8.20
C ASP A 51 3.02 9.06 7.91
N LEU A 52 2.10 8.24 7.39
CA LEU A 52 2.40 6.85 7.03
C LEU A 52 3.31 6.75 5.80
N ALA A 53 3.16 7.66 4.84
CA ALA A 53 4.05 7.74 3.70
C ALA A 53 5.46 8.16 4.13
N ASP A 54 5.58 9.17 4.97
CA ASP A 54 6.83 9.66 5.51
C ASP A 54 7.50 8.62 6.42
N GLU A 55 6.76 7.91 7.26
CA GLU A 55 7.27 6.80 8.06
C GLU A 55 7.78 5.65 7.16
N THR A 56 7.09 5.36 6.07
CA THR A 56 7.54 4.37 5.09
C THR A 56 8.87 4.76 4.47
N ILE A 57 8.98 6.02 4.03
CA ILE A 57 10.21 6.58 3.44
C ILE A 57 11.35 6.56 4.47
N ASN A 58 11.10 6.98 5.71
CA ASN A 58 12.08 6.97 6.78
C ASN A 58 12.65 5.57 7.04
N ARG A 59 11.80 4.54 7.04
CA ARG A 59 12.25 3.15 7.21
C ARG A 59 13.10 2.67 6.04
N VAL A 60 12.73 3.02 4.82
CA VAL A 60 13.52 2.69 3.63
C VAL A 60 14.85 3.42 3.67
N ALA A 61 14.87 4.72 3.94
CA ALA A 61 16.08 5.53 4.03
C ALA A 61 17.07 5.00 5.07
N ARG A 62 16.58 4.58 6.25
CA ARG A 62 17.41 3.95 7.29
C ARG A 62 18.06 2.68 6.78
N ARG A 63 17.32 1.82 6.10
CA ARG A 63 17.86 0.59 5.53
C ARG A 63 18.90 0.84 4.44
N MET A 64 18.73 1.91 3.65
CA MET A 64 19.73 2.31 2.65
C MET A 64 21.01 2.79 3.35
N ALA A 65 20.90 3.58 4.42
CA ALA A 65 22.04 4.00 5.25
C ALA A 65 22.76 2.81 5.92
N GLU A 66 22.04 1.72 6.23
CA GLU A 66 22.60 0.45 6.74
C GLU A 66 23.24 -0.42 5.63
N GLY A 67 23.30 0.06 4.39
CA GLY A 67 23.95 -0.62 3.26
C GLY A 67 23.06 -1.64 2.53
N VAL A 68 21.74 -1.59 2.73
CA VAL A 68 20.82 -2.43 1.97
C VAL A 68 20.65 -1.85 0.57
N GLU A 69 20.98 -2.62 -0.45
CA GLU A 69 20.82 -2.21 -1.85
C GLU A 69 19.39 -2.42 -2.36
N LEU A 70 18.87 -1.45 -3.11
CA LEU A 70 17.63 -1.60 -3.88
C LEU A 70 17.90 -2.49 -5.11
N ARG A 71 17.83 -3.81 -4.95
CA ARG A 71 18.07 -4.78 -6.03
C ARG A 71 16.93 -4.90 -7.06
N SER A 72 16.00 -3.97 -7.09
CA SER A 72 14.83 -4.03 -7.97
C SER A 72 14.93 -2.96 -9.06
N THR A 73 14.63 -3.37 -10.29
CA THR A 73 14.42 -2.46 -11.43
C THR A 73 13.23 -1.50 -11.19
N ASP A 74 12.38 -1.79 -10.21
CA ASP A 74 11.28 -0.95 -9.76
C ASP A 74 11.43 -0.65 -8.26
N PRO A 75 12.05 0.49 -7.90
CA PRO A 75 12.21 0.93 -6.52
C PRO A 75 10.87 0.98 -5.76
N TYR A 76 9.80 1.42 -6.42
CA TYR A 76 8.47 1.56 -5.81
C TYR A 76 7.93 0.24 -5.23
N GLY A 77 8.24 -0.89 -5.85
CA GLY A 77 7.84 -2.20 -5.31
C GLY A 77 8.41 -2.49 -3.92
N TYR A 78 9.65 -2.04 -3.65
CA TYR A 78 10.26 -2.16 -2.33
C TYR A 78 9.54 -1.27 -1.29
N PHE A 79 9.24 -0.01 -1.66
CA PHE A 79 8.46 0.88 -0.79
C PHE A 79 7.07 0.34 -0.49
N CYS A 80 6.38 -0.27 -1.45
CA CYS A 80 5.08 -0.92 -1.21
C CYS A 80 5.17 -2.05 -0.18
N GLY A 81 6.25 -2.85 -0.19
CA GLY A 81 6.49 -3.87 0.81
C GLY A 81 6.62 -3.29 2.22
N VAL A 82 7.39 -2.21 2.37
CA VAL A 82 7.55 -1.51 3.65
C VAL A 82 6.25 -0.82 4.07
N ALA A 83 5.54 -0.17 3.15
CA ALA A 83 4.24 0.46 3.39
C ALA A 83 3.20 -0.53 3.93
N HIS A 84 3.22 -1.77 3.43
CA HIS A 84 2.34 -2.82 3.94
C HIS A 84 2.63 -3.16 5.41
N LEU A 85 3.90 -3.21 5.81
CA LEU A 85 4.29 -3.42 7.21
C LEU A 85 3.85 -2.25 8.09
N VAL A 86 4.09 -1.01 7.65
CA VAL A 86 3.65 0.21 8.34
C VAL A 86 2.13 0.20 8.54
N TYR A 87 1.37 -0.15 7.50
CA TYR A 87 -0.09 -0.27 7.58
C TYR A 87 -0.55 -1.33 8.58
N LYS A 88 0.05 -2.53 8.56
CA LYS A 88 -0.27 -3.59 9.53
C LYS A 88 0.02 -3.17 10.98
N GLU A 89 1.11 -2.45 11.20
CA GLU A 89 1.45 -1.93 12.53
C GLU A 89 0.45 -0.86 12.99
N MET A 90 0.04 0.03 12.10
CA MET A 90 -0.99 1.04 12.37
C MET A 90 -2.32 0.37 12.75
N LEU A 91 -2.79 -0.63 11.99
CA LEU A 91 -4.02 -1.37 12.31
C LEU A 91 -3.96 -2.06 13.69
N ARG A 92 -2.81 -2.68 14.01
CA ARG A 92 -2.62 -3.32 15.33
C ARG A 92 -2.63 -2.30 16.46
N ARG A 93 -2.06 -1.12 16.23
CA ARG A 93 -2.06 -0.02 17.20
C ARG A 93 -3.46 0.52 17.42
N SER A 94 -4.20 0.82 16.37
CA SER A 94 -5.58 1.30 16.45
C SER A 94 -6.53 0.27 17.10
N ALA A 95 -6.29 -1.03 16.86
CA ALA A 95 -7.05 -2.09 17.52
C ALA A 95 -6.76 -2.16 19.03
N ARG A 96 -5.50 -1.98 19.44
CA ARG A 96 -5.13 -1.92 20.88
C ARG A 96 -5.68 -0.68 21.56
N GLU A 97 -5.60 0.48 20.91
CA GLU A 97 -6.15 1.74 21.42
C GLU A 97 -7.67 1.65 21.61
N ARG A 98 -8.41 1.07 20.66
CA ARG A 98 -9.85 0.77 20.80
C ARG A 98 -10.13 -0.18 21.96
N SER A 99 -9.40 -1.29 22.07
CA SER A 99 -9.57 -2.24 23.17
C SER A 99 -9.28 -1.62 24.54
N MET A 100 -8.35 -0.68 24.64
CA MET A 100 -8.09 0.06 25.88
C MET A 100 -9.20 1.07 26.19
N LEU A 101 -9.82 1.70 25.19
CA LEU A 101 -10.95 2.61 25.35
C LEU A 101 -12.23 1.86 25.71
N GLU A 102 -12.45 0.68 25.14
CA GLU A 102 -13.61 -0.19 25.47
C GLU A 102 -13.53 -0.77 26.88
N ALA A 103 -12.34 -0.85 27.48
CA ALA A 103 -12.15 -1.24 28.87
C ALA A 103 -12.48 -0.09 29.87
N GLY A 104 -12.64 1.14 29.41
CA GLY A 104 -13.18 2.29 30.16
C GLY A 104 -14.58 2.57 29.62
N ASP A 105 -15.53 2.81 30.53
CA ASP A 105 -16.98 3.00 30.33
C ASP A 105 -17.30 4.25 29.46
N TRP A 106 -16.82 4.24 28.19
CA TRP A 106 -17.03 5.32 27.22
C TRP A 106 -17.78 4.78 25.99
N THR A 107 -18.97 5.31 25.77
CA THR A 107 -19.77 5.08 24.57
C THR A 107 -19.38 6.14 23.53
N PRO A 108 -18.77 5.77 22.37
CA PRO A 108 -18.45 6.73 21.33
C PRO A 108 -19.72 7.34 20.74
N PRO A 109 -19.74 8.65 20.42
CA PRO A 109 -20.79 9.19 19.55
C PRO A 109 -20.70 8.49 18.20
N ALA A 110 -21.84 8.05 17.70
CA ALA A 110 -21.98 7.46 16.39
C ALA A 110 -21.74 8.56 15.32
N GLU A 111 -20.50 8.81 14.95
CA GLU A 111 -20.21 9.43 13.67
C GLU A 111 -20.27 8.34 12.59
N GLU A 112 -21.26 8.46 11.74
CA GLU A 112 -21.51 7.58 10.60
C GLU A 112 -20.41 7.80 9.53
N GLU A 113 -19.20 7.28 9.78
CA GLU A 113 -18.32 6.88 8.69
C GLU A 113 -19.08 5.81 7.89
N PRO A 114 -19.07 5.84 6.55
CA PRO A 114 -19.66 4.77 5.77
C PRO A 114 -19.00 3.48 6.21
N SER A 115 -19.76 2.66 6.92
CA SER A 115 -19.31 1.50 7.67
C SER A 115 -18.36 0.68 6.80
N SER A 116 -17.34 0.12 7.40
CA SER A 116 -16.43 -0.87 6.78
C SER A 116 -17.23 -1.89 5.95
N ASP A 117 -18.46 -2.19 6.38
CA ASP A 117 -19.42 -3.05 5.71
C ASP A 117 -19.90 -2.47 4.36
N ARG A 118 -20.20 -1.18 4.25
CA ARG A 118 -20.64 -0.57 3.00
C ARG A 118 -19.54 -0.58 1.94
N ARG A 119 -18.29 -0.29 2.31
CA ARG A 119 -17.14 -0.38 1.40
C ARG A 119 -16.89 -1.82 0.94
N LEU A 120 -17.04 -2.78 1.86
CA LEU A 120 -16.90 -4.20 1.56
C LEU A 120 -18.03 -4.70 0.64
N GLU A 121 -19.25 -4.22 0.84
CA GLU A 121 -20.41 -4.52 0.00
C GLU A 121 -20.22 -3.96 -1.41
N CYS A 122 -19.76 -2.69 -1.55
CA CYS A 122 -19.39 -2.09 -2.81
C CYS A 122 -18.32 -2.90 -3.55
N LEU A 123 -17.28 -3.32 -2.85
CA LEU A 123 -16.21 -4.13 -3.42
C LEU A 123 -16.73 -5.50 -3.88
N ARG A 124 -17.58 -6.17 -3.09
CA ARG A 124 -18.20 -7.44 -3.48
C ARG A 124 -19.06 -7.28 -4.73
N HIS A 125 -19.85 -6.22 -4.81
CA HIS A 125 -20.65 -5.90 -6.00
C HIS A 125 -19.75 -5.71 -7.23
N CYS A 126 -18.72 -4.89 -7.13
CA CYS A 126 -17.80 -4.62 -8.24
C CYS A 126 -16.97 -5.84 -8.65
N LEU A 127 -16.55 -6.68 -7.70
CA LEU A 127 -15.92 -7.97 -8.00
C LEU A 127 -16.90 -8.91 -8.74
N GLY A 128 -18.21 -8.83 -8.44
CA GLY A 128 -19.25 -9.58 -9.13
C GLY A 128 -19.40 -9.20 -10.60
N GLN A 129 -19.00 -7.99 -11.00
CA GLN A 129 -19.04 -7.52 -12.40
C GLN A 129 -17.83 -7.98 -13.22
N LEU A 130 -16.80 -8.51 -12.59
CA LEU A 130 -15.67 -9.10 -13.30
C LEU A 130 -16.00 -10.52 -13.76
N SER A 131 -15.42 -10.95 -14.90
CA SER A 131 -15.44 -12.37 -15.26
C SER A 131 -14.74 -13.22 -14.19
N ASP A 132 -15.06 -14.51 -14.12
CA ASP A 132 -14.47 -15.42 -13.13
C ASP A 132 -12.95 -15.45 -13.22
N ASP A 133 -12.38 -15.43 -14.44
CA ASP A 133 -10.93 -15.36 -14.65
C ASP A 133 -10.33 -14.05 -14.15
N GLN A 134 -10.98 -12.92 -14.39
CA GLN A 134 -10.53 -11.61 -13.93
C GLN A 134 -10.61 -11.50 -12.41
N ARG A 135 -11.70 -12.01 -11.82
CA ARG A 135 -11.90 -12.04 -10.36
C ARG A 135 -10.85 -12.93 -9.71
N ARG A 136 -10.65 -14.15 -10.20
CA ARG A 136 -9.62 -15.07 -9.74
C ARG A 136 -8.23 -14.45 -9.83
N LEU A 137 -7.92 -13.82 -10.96
CA LEU A 137 -6.64 -13.16 -11.19
C LEU A 137 -6.35 -12.09 -10.13
N VAL A 138 -7.30 -11.20 -9.85
CA VAL A 138 -7.14 -10.15 -8.84
C VAL A 138 -6.99 -10.75 -7.43
N LEU A 139 -7.85 -11.70 -7.06
CA LEU A 139 -7.83 -12.30 -5.73
C LEU A 139 -6.54 -13.07 -5.47
N VAL A 140 -6.12 -13.93 -6.39
CA VAL A 140 -4.89 -14.74 -6.23
C VAL A 140 -3.64 -13.86 -6.28
N TYR A 141 -3.61 -12.82 -7.11
CA TYR A 141 -2.48 -11.88 -7.17
C TYR A 141 -2.25 -11.12 -5.86
N HIS A 142 -3.32 -10.86 -5.10
CA HIS A 142 -3.29 -10.11 -3.83
C HIS A 142 -3.36 -11.00 -2.59
N GLN A 143 -3.35 -12.32 -2.77
CA GLN A 143 -3.38 -13.27 -1.64
C GLN A 143 -2.15 -13.08 -0.74
N GLU A 144 -2.37 -12.85 0.55
CA GLU A 144 -1.32 -12.35 1.48
C GLU A 144 -0.23 -13.37 1.79
N ASP A 145 -0.53 -14.67 1.80
CA ASP A 145 0.36 -15.68 2.39
C ASP A 145 1.55 -16.09 1.51
N ASN A 146 1.59 -15.76 0.23
CA ASN A 146 2.70 -16.17 -0.64
C ASN A 146 2.79 -15.37 -1.96
N HIS A 147 2.84 -14.04 -1.90
CA HIS A 147 2.77 -13.15 -3.06
C HIS A 147 3.72 -13.50 -4.22
N ILE A 148 4.95 -13.90 -3.91
CA ILE A 148 5.95 -14.18 -4.93
C ILE A 148 5.58 -15.46 -5.68
N GLN A 149 5.14 -16.47 -4.95
CA GLN A 149 4.79 -17.77 -5.51
C GLN A 149 3.48 -17.72 -6.29
N SER A 150 2.47 -17.05 -5.74
CA SER A 150 1.17 -16.84 -6.40
C SER A 150 1.32 -16.10 -7.73
N ARG A 151 2.17 -15.07 -7.76
CA ARG A 151 2.44 -14.30 -9.00
C ARG A 151 3.22 -15.10 -10.02
N LYS A 152 4.21 -15.91 -9.60
CA LYS A 152 4.94 -16.81 -10.50
C LYS A 152 4.00 -17.86 -11.10
N MET A 153 3.16 -18.45 -10.26
CA MET A 153 2.17 -19.45 -10.68
C MET A 153 1.18 -18.86 -11.69
N LEU A 154 0.62 -17.67 -11.42
CA LEU A 154 -0.25 -16.97 -12.36
C LEU A 154 0.44 -16.62 -13.68
N SER A 155 1.71 -16.20 -13.65
CA SER A 155 2.50 -15.90 -14.84
C SER A 155 2.70 -17.13 -15.70
N GLN A 156 2.97 -18.28 -15.08
CA GLN A 156 3.11 -19.58 -15.77
C GLN A 156 1.77 -20.10 -16.29
N GLU A 157 0.71 -20.07 -15.48
CA GLU A 157 -0.63 -20.55 -15.85
C GLU A 157 -1.20 -19.77 -17.04
N LEU A 158 -0.97 -18.46 -17.09
CA LEU A 158 -1.44 -17.58 -18.15
C LEU A 158 -0.48 -17.47 -19.33
N ASP A 159 0.68 -18.12 -19.26
CA ASP A 159 1.77 -18.03 -20.26
C ASP A 159 2.11 -16.59 -20.65
N ILE A 160 2.22 -15.70 -19.65
CA ILE A 160 2.56 -14.28 -19.85
C ILE A 160 3.74 -13.86 -18.97
N PRO A 161 4.59 -12.95 -19.45
CA PRO A 161 5.68 -12.40 -18.65
C PRO A 161 5.15 -11.72 -17.38
N MET A 162 5.92 -11.76 -16.30
CA MET A 162 5.58 -11.14 -15.02
C MET A 162 5.18 -9.66 -15.15
N ASN A 163 5.81 -8.93 -16.08
CA ASN A 163 5.49 -7.53 -16.33
C ASN A 163 4.10 -7.36 -16.97
N ALA A 164 3.75 -8.23 -17.92
CA ALA A 164 2.42 -8.26 -18.53
C ALA A 164 1.34 -8.61 -17.49
N LEU A 165 1.62 -9.56 -16.60
CA LEU A 165 0.75 -9.88 -15.46
C LEU A 165 0.49 -8.67 -14.58
N ARG A 166 1.53 -7.92 -14.19
CA ARG A 166 1.41 -6.69 -13.39
C ARG A 166 0.53 -5.65 -14.08
N ILE A 167 0.75 -5.41 -15.36
CA ILE A 167 -0.05 -4.45 -16.15
C ILE A 167 -1.51 -4.90 -16.21
N ARG A 168 -1.78 -6.18 -16.43
CA ARG A 168 -3.13 -6.73 -16.50
C ARG A 168 -3.88 -6.57 -15.17
N VAL A 169 -3.22 -6.92 -14.05
CA VAL A 169 -3.81 -6.73 -12.71
C VAL A 169 -4.01 -5.25 -12.39
N HIS A 170 -3.05 -4.39 -12.75
CA HIS A 170 -3.19 -2.94 -12.54
C HIS A 170 -4.43 -2.35 -13.26
N ARG A 171 -4.68 -2.77 -14.51
CA ARG A 171 -5.88 -2.34 -15.26
C ARG A 171 -7.17 -2.81 -14.59
N LEU A 172 -7.20 -4.06 -14.12
CA LEU A 172 -8.36 -4.58 -13.40
C LEU A 172 -8.61 -3.85 -12.08
N ARG A 173 -7.54 -3.54 -11.37
CA ARG A 173 -7.61 -2.78 -10.12
C ARG A 173 -8.18 -1.38 -10.37
N ARG A 174 -7.71 -0.65 -11.37
CA ARG A 174 -8.28 0.66 -11.72
C ARG A 174 -9.76 0.58 -12.04
N ARG A 175 -10.18 -0.43 -12.80
CA ARG A 175 -11.60 -0.64 -13.10
C ARG A 175 -12.42 -0.92 -11.83
N LEU A 176 -11.88 -1.65 -10.87
CA LEU A 176 -12.53 -1.87 -9.58
C LEU A 176 -12.60 -0.58 -8.74
N GLU A 177 -11.53 0.22 -8.72
CA GLU A 177 -11.48 1.52 -8.06
C GLU A 177 -12.59 2.44 -8.60
N GLU A 178 -12.67 2.59 -9.91
CA GLU A 178 -13.70 3.39 -10.60
C GLU A 178 -15.12 2.90 -10.27
N CYS A 179 -15.34 1.59 -10.27
CA CYS A 179 -16.64 0.99 -9.92
C CYS A 179 -17.03 1.27 -8.46
N VAL A 180 -16.09 1.08 -7.52
CA VAL A 180 -16.34 1.32 -6.08
C VAL A 180 -16.64 2.79 -5.82
N GLU A 181 -15.87 3.71 -6.42
CA GLU A 181 -16.12 5.15 -6.29
C GLU A 181 -17.51 5.54 -6.84
N GLU A 182 -17.90 5.00 -7.98
CA GLU A 182 -19.20 5.25 -8.56
C GLU A 182 -20.35 4.71 -7.67
N TYR A 183 -20.14 3.55 -7.07
CA TYR A 183 -21.14 2.93 -6.20
C TYR A 183 -21.28 3.67 -4.86
N LEU A 184 -20.18 4.19 -4.32
CA LEU A 184 -20.19 4.98 -3.07
C LEU A 184 -20.84 6.35 -3.21
N ARG A 185 -20.91 6.90 -4.45
CA ARG A 185 -21.57 8.18 -4.73
C ARG A 185 -23.12 8.08 -4.81
N LYS A 186 -23.62 6.86 -4.92
CA LYS A 186 -25.08 6.58 -4.95
C LYS A 186 -25.61 6.33 -3.55
#